data_657b760ca1ee4e7c13665be106a750d1
#
_entry.id   657b760ca1ee4e7c13665be106a750d1
#
_cell.length_a   1.000
_cell.length_b   1.000
_cell.length_c   1.000
_cell.angle_alpha   90.00
_cell.angle_beta   90.00
_cell.angle_gamma   90.00
#
_symmetry.space_group_name_H-M   'P 1'
#
loop_
_entity.id
_entity.type
_entity.pdbx_description
1 polymer ?
#
loop_
_entity_poly.entity_id
_entity_poly.type
_entity_poly.pdbx_seq_one_letter_code
_entity_poly.pdbx_strand_id
1 'polypeptide(L)'
;MRTIKRLLVIVLLLAMLLTIAIGYYVVRPLTFPVLPLEFSLNQGSSLKTAARQMQEAGALPNDWMFVWLARMLGKSAQIQAGNYELETAVTMLELLTVVTEGQAAQSQFSIIEGWTFNQFRAALNTNPAIRHDSASLSEAEILRRIGATEAHAEGQFFPDTYYFVKGTSDLALLKRAYKTMQMHLQKSWQERTSDLPLKSAYEALVLASIVEKETGQASDRGMISAVFINRLRKGMLLQTDPTVIYGLGDSFDGNLRKRDLLADTSYNTYTRAGLPPTPIALPGLASIQAALHPVSTDALYFVARGNGSSQFSNSLNEHNNAVNRYQK
;
A
#
# COMPACT_ATOMS: atom_id res chain seq x y z
N MET A 1 33.77 -49.60 38.90
CA MET A 1 32.58 -48.85 39.37
C MET A 1 32.83 -47.36 39.66
N ARG A 2 33.91 -46.95 40.33
CA ARG A 2 34.22 -45.51 40.61
C ARG A 2 34.45 -44.65 39.36
N THR A 3 35.13 -45.16 38.32
CA THR A 3 35.40 -44.49 37.06
C THR A 3 34.11 -44.22 36.26
N ILE A 4 33.21 -45.20 36.20
CA ILE A 4 31.93 -45.08 35.50
C ILE A 4 31.03 -44.01 36.17
N LYS A 5 30.99 -44.00 37.52
CA LYS A 5 30.24 -42.95 38.27
C LYS A 5 30.82 -41.56 38.03
N ARG A 6 32.14 -41.39 37.96
CA ARG A 6 32.78 -40.10 37.65
C ARG A 6 32.47 -39.64 36.21
N LEU A 7 32.51 -40.58 35.24
CA LEU A 7 32.16 -40.29 33.86
C LEU A 7 30.71 -39.83 33.74
N LEU A 8 29.80 -40.50 34.42
CA LEU A 8 28.38 -40.18 34.45
C LEU A 8 28.10 -38.78 35.06
N VAL A 9 28.81 -38.43 36.12
CA VAL A 9 28.73 -37.10 36.76
C VAL A 9 29.25 -36.01 35.79
N ILE A 10 30.36 -36.25 35.08
CA ILE A 10 30.92 -35.33 34.12
C ILE A 10 29.93 -35.10 32.95
N VAL A 11 29.33 -36.16 32.41
CA VAL A 11 28.32 -36.07 31.35
C VAL A 11 27.10 -35.28 31.81
N LEU A 12 26.61 -35.50 33.05
CA LEU A 12 25.51 -34.72 33.60
C LEU A 12 25.86 -33.24 33.78
N LEU A 13 27.05 -32.93 34.27
CA LEU A 13 27.50 -31.53 34.40
C LEU A 13 27.64 -30.87 33.03
N LEU A 14 28.16 -31.55 32.02
CA LEU A 14 28.25 -31.02 30.64
C LEU A 14 26.86 -30.83 30.05
N ALA A 15 25.92 -31.76 30.25
CA ALA A 15 24.54 -31.61 29.78
C ALA A 15 23.86 -30.42 30.47
N MET A 16 24.07 -30.24 31.78
CA MET A 16 23.53 -29.10 32.54
C MET A 16 24.11 -27.78 32.04
N LEU A 17 25.42 -27.67 31.80
CA LEU A 17 26.06 -26.49 31.24
C LEU A 17 25.54 -26.17 29.82
N LEU A 18 25.37 -27.19 29.00
CA LEU A 18 24.80 -27.05 27.65
C LEU A 18 23.37 -26.52 27.70
N THR A 19 22.55 -27.03 28.61
CA THR A 19 21.15 -26.58 28.80
C THR A 19 21.11 -25.11 29.24
N ILE A 20 21.99 -24.71 30.16
CA ILE A 20 22.09 -23.32 30.61
C ILE A 20 22.54 -22.41 29.47
N ALA A 21 23.52 -22.83 28.67
CA ALA A 21 24.02 -22.06 27.53
C ALA A 21 22.95 -21.87 26.46
N ILE A 22 22.19 -22.92 26.13
CA ILE A 22 21.06 -22.85 25.18
C ILE A 22 19.98 -21.93 25.75
N GLY A 23 19.59 -22.10 27.01
CA GLY A 23 18.59 -21.26 27.67
C GLY A 23 18.98 -19.77 27.62
N TYR A 24 20.22 -19.46 27.95
CA TYR A 24 20.74 -18.10 27.87
C TYR A 24 20.67 -17.52 26.45
N TYR A 25 21.02 -18.33 25.43
CA TYR A 25 20.99 -17.90 24.05
C TYR A 25 19.57 -17.63 23.54
N VAL A 26 18.59 -18.42 23.96
CA VAL A 26 17.18 -18.31 23.54
C VAL A 26 16.48 -17.07 24.14
N VAL A 27 16.88 -16.67 25.38
CA VAL A 27 16.24 -15.54 26.08
C VAL A 27 17.02 -14.22 25.94
N ARG A 28 18.21 -14.20 25.37
CA ARG A 28 18.91 -12.95 25.10
C ARG A 28 18.28 -12.19 23.95
N PRO A 29 18.21 -10.86 24.00
CA PRO A 29 17.73 -10.07 22.86
C PRO A 29 18.58 -10.29 21.62
N LEU A 30 17.93 -10.44 20.47
CA LEU A 30 18.56 -10.50 19.16
C LEU A 30 19.05 -9.10 18.77
N THR A 31 20.20 -9.03 18.12
CA THR A 31 20.76 -7.77 17.60
C THR A 31 20.37 -7.62 16.14
N PHE A 32 19.68 -6.55 15.81
CA PHE A 32 19.27 -6.26 14.44
C PHE A 32 20.15 -5.19 13.80
N PRO A 33 20.47 -5.28 12.51
CA PRO A 33 21.31 -4.30 11.82
C PRO A 33 20.66 -2.92 11.72
N VAL A 34 19.31 -2.89 11.62
CA VAL A 34 18.48 -1.66 11.57
C VAL A 34 17.16 -1.94 12.27
N LEU A 35 16.60 -0.92 12.95
CA LEU A 35 15.25 -0.94 13.49
C LEU A 35 14.45 0.25 12.89
N PRO A 36 13.18 0.08 12.57
CA PRO A 36 12.41 -1.17 12.61
C PRO A 36 12.90 -2.17 11.56
N LEU A 37 12.90 -3.48 11.92
CA LEU A 37 13.25 -4.56 11.00
C LEU A 37 11.97 -5.14 10.40
N GLU A 38 11.84 -5.06 9.07
CA GLU A 38 10.73 -5.65 8.33
C GLU A 38 11.17 -6.96 7.65
N PHE A 39 10.33 -8.00 7.72
CA PHE A 39 10.52 -9.24 6.98
C PHE A 39 9.19 -9.87 6.59
N SER A 40 9.23 -10.70 5.54
CA SER A 40 8.04 -11.37 5.01
C SER A 40 8.22 -12.89 5.04
N LEU A 41 7.18 -13.60 5.45
CA LEU A 41 7.09 -15.05 5.37
C LEU A 41 6.06 -15.43 4.29
N ASN A 42 6.50 -16.14 3.27
CA ASN A 42 5.66 -16.50 2.13
C ASN A 42 4.63 -17.56 2.53
N GLN A 43 3.44 -17.48 1.95
CA GLN A 43 2.38 -18.47 2.15
C GLN A 43 2.85 -19.87 1.70
N GLY A 44 2.57 -20.90 2.52
CA GLY A 44 2.98 -22.27 2.26
C GLY A 44 4.45 -22.57 2.55
N SER A 45 5.22 -21.63 3.12
CA SER A 45 6.60 -21.88 3.53
C SER A 45 6.68 -22.94 4.63
N SER A 46 7.61 -23.89 4.47
CA SER A 46 7.98 -24.81 5.54
C SER A 46 8.69 -24.06 6.67
N LEU A 47 8.70 -24.61 7.89
CA LEU A 47 9.45 -24.05 9.03
C LEU A 47 10.91 -23.70 8.66
N LYS A 48 11.60 -24.58 7.91
CA LYS A 48 12.99 -24.34 7.48
C LYS A 48 13.08 -23.19 6.48
N THR A 49 12.12 -23.09 5.54
CA THR A 49 12.06 -21.99 4.57
C THR A 49 11.77 -20.66 5.27
N ALA A 50 10.83 -20.63 6.20
CA ALA A 50 10.50 -19.44 6.98
C ALA A 50 11.70 -18.98 7.83
N ALA A 51 12.40 -19.89 8.50
CA ALA A 51 13.59 -19.56 9.27
C ALA A 51 14.70 -18.95 8.37
N ARG A 52 14.88 -19.46 7.15
CA ARG A 52 15.83 -18.92 6.18
C ARG A 52 15.41 -17.51 5.72
N GLN A 53 14.13 -17.29 5.40
CA GLN A 53 13.61 -15.96 5.04
C GLN A 53 13.88 -14.94 6.15
N MET A 54 13.66 -15.31 7.42
CA MET A 54 13.97 -14.47 8.58
C MET A 54 15.48 -14.19 8.71
N GLN A 55 16.34 -15.18 8.43
CA GLN A 55 17.78 -14.99 8.45
C GLN A 55 18.25 -14.08 7.32
N GLU A 56 17.76 -14.27 6.10
CA GLU A 56 18.07 -13.42 4.94
C GLU A 56 17.65 -11.96 5.16
N ALA A 57 16.56 -11.75 5.89
CA ALA A 57 16.10 -10.42 6.30
C ALA A 57 16.84 -9.83 7.51
N GLY A 58 17.76 -10.60 8.14
CA GLY A 58 18.50 -10.16 9.32
C GLY A 58 17.76 -10.29 10.64
N ALA A 59 16.57 -10.94 10.66
CA ALA A 59 15.79 -11.19 11.87
C ALA A 59 16.36 -12.33 12.73
N LEU A 60 17.17 -13.20 12.13
CA LEU A 60 17.85 -14.30 12.82
C LEU A 60 19.35 -14.31 12.50
N PRO A 61 20.21 -14.57 13.47
CA PRO A 61 21.65 -14.79 13.20
C PRO A 61 21.89 -16.12 12.51
N ASN A 62 21.05 -17.15 12.76
CA ASN A 62 21.10 -18.47 12.14
C ASN A 62 19.71 -19.12 12.12
N ASP A 63 19.37 -19.79 11.02
CA ASP A 63 18.08 -20.46 10.83
C ASP A 63 17.93 -21.74 11.65
N TRP A 64 19.00 -22.55 11.80
CA TRP A 64 18.95 -23.87 12.40
C TRP A 64 18.51 -23.88 13.86
N MET A 65 18.93 -22.86 14.63
CA MET A 65 18.63 -22.77 16.05
C MET A 65 17.15 -22.42 16.28
N PHE A 66 16.61 -21.54 15.46
CA PHE A 66 15.18 -21.24 15.44
C PHE A 66 14.34 -22.47 15.07
N VAL A 67 14.76 -23.23 14.04
CA VAL A 67 14.10 -24.48 13.64
C VAL A 67 14.12 -25.51 14.77
N TRP A 68 15.25 -25.63 15.46
CA TRP A 68 15.38 -26.51 16.61
C TRP A 68 14.45 -26.10 17.76
N LEU A 69 14.44 -24.82 18.12
CA LEU A 69 13.58 -24.26 19.18
C LEU A 69 12.08 -24.49 18.85
N ALA A 70 11.66 -24.17 17.63
CA ALA A 70 10.28 -24.36 17.19
C ALA A 70 9.83 -25.83 17.24
N ARG A 71 10.72 -26.77 16.92
CA ARG A 71 10.46 -28.22 17.03
C ARG A 71 10.35 -28.67 18.48
N MET A 72 11.27 -28.23 19.34
CA MET A 72 11.27 -28.58 20.77
C MET A 72 10.00 -28.09 21.48
N LEU A 73 9.47 -26.93 21.08
CA LEU A 73 8.24 -26.35 21.64
C LEU A 73 6.96 -26.83 20.93
N GLY A 74 7.05 -27.73 19.94
CA GLY A 74 5.88 -28.25 19.21
C GLY A 74 5.20 -27.21 18.30
N LYS A 75 5.87 -26.09 18.02
CA LYS A 75 5.30 -24.96 17.24
C LYS A 75 5.62 -25.03 15.73
N SER A 76 6.17 -26.13 15.23
CA SER A 76 6.64 -26.27 13.84
C SER A 76 5.58 -26.05 12.77
N ALA A 77 4.32 -26.41 13.04
CA ALA A 77 3.20 -26.27 12.10
C ALA A 77 2.39 -24.98 12.31
N GLN A 78 2.79 -24.15 13.28
CA GLN A 78 2.04 -22.94 13.66
C GLN A 78 2.63 -21.66 13.05
N ILE A 79 3.75 -21.76 12.32
CA ILE A 79 4.35 -20.61 11.63
C ILE A 79 3.36 -20.05 10.61
N GLN A 80 3.07 -18.76 10.72
CA GLN A 80 2.12 -18.08 9.87
C GLN A 80 2.83 -17.25 8.81
N ALA A 81 2.29 -17.25 7.59
CA ALA A 81 2.75 -16.39 6.52
C ALA A 81 2.26 -14.94 6.78
N GLY A 82 3.03 -13.95 6.36
CA GLY A 82 2.66 -12.55 6.54
C GLY A 82 3.86 -11.62 6.50
N ASN A 83 3.57 -10.33 6.61
CA ASN A 83 4.59 -9.29 6.77
C ASN A 83 4.73 -8.96 8.24
N TYR A 84 5.95 -9.00 8.73
CA TYR A 84 6.30 -8.78 10.13
C TYR A 84 7.19 -7.55 10.25
N GLU A 85 6.98 -6.77 11.30
CA GLU A 85 7.82 -5.63 11.65
C GLU A 85 8.20 -5.73 13.14
N LEU A 86 9.49 -5.67 13.42
CA LEU A 86 10.02 -5.65 14.77
C LEU A 86 10.50 -4.23 15.08
N GLU A 87 9.76 -3.52 15.92
CA GLU A 87 10.11 -2.14 16.33
C GLU A 87 11.23 -2.09 17.35
N THR A 88 11.41 -3.17 18.11
CA THR A 88 12.41 -3.29 19.18
C THR A 88 13.16 -4.61 19.09
N ALA A 89 14.29 -4.70 19.79
CA ALA A 89 15.00 -5.97 19.95
C ALA A 89 14.09 -6.98 20.69
N VAL A 90 13.93 -8.17 20.10
CA VAL A 90 13.17 -9.28 20.69
C VAL A 90 14.10 -10.47 20.91
N THR A 91 13.73 -11.36 21.82
CA THR A 91 14.39 -12.65 22.03
C THR A 91 13.97 -13.65 20.94
N MET A 92 14.73 -14.73 20.76
CA MET A 92 14.34 -15.80 19.82
C MET A 92 13.00 -16.45 20.21
N LEU A 93 12.69 -16.53 21.50
CA LEU A 93 11.41 -17.05 21.99
C LEU A 93 10.25 -16.11 21.67
N GLU A 94 10.43 -14.82 21.86
CA GLU A 94 9.44 -13.79 21.47
C GLU A 94 9.23 -13.76 19.97
N LEU A 95 10.31 -13.84 19.17
CA LEU A 95 10.20 -13.95 17.71
C LEU A 95 9.40 -15.19 17.30
N LEU A 96 9.64 -16.34 17.93
CA LEU A 96 8.84 -17.55 17.68
C LEU A 96 7.37 -17.32 18.02
N THR A 97 7.06 -16.65 19.12
CA THR A 97 5.70 -16.30 19.52
C THR A 97 5.06 -15.37 18.50
N VAL A 98 5.77 -14.32 18.06
CA VAL A 98 5.31 -13.39 17.01
C VAL A 98 4.92 -14.13 15.72
N VAL A 99 5.75 -15.06 15.25
CA VAL A 99 5.47 -15.74 13.97
C VAL A 99 4.52 -16.93 14.09
N THR A 100 4.26 -17.45 15.29
CA THR A 100 3.30 -18.55 15.51
C THR A 100 1.93 -18.08 15.96
N GLU A 101 1.84 -16.99 16.70
CA GLU A 101 0.59 -16.40 17.20
C GLU A 101 0.22 -15.14 16.41
N GLY A 102 1.15 -14.62 15.61
CA GLY A 102 1.12 -13.32 14.98
C GLY A 102 -0.06 -13.06 14.05
N GLN A 103 -0.57 -14.04 13.30
CA GLN A 103 -1.75 -13.78 12.46
C GLN A 103 -3.06 -13.86 13.26
N ALA A 104 -3.14 -14.67 14.30
CA ALA A 104 -4.32 -14.70 15.17
C ALA A 104 -4.41 -13.45 16.07
N ALA A 105 -3.28 -12.78 16.33
CA ALA A 105 -3.20 -11.54 17.11
C ALA A 105 -2.94 -10.30 16.24
N GLN A 106 -2.68 -10.48 14.93
CA GLN A 106 -2.52 -9.34 14.02
C GLN A 106 -3.86 -8.71 13.69
N SER A 107 -3.95 -7.43 13.96
CA SER A 107 -4.98 -6.57 13.40
C SER A 107 -4.68 -6.31 11.94
N GLN A 108 -5.72 -6.06 11.15
CA GLN A 108 -5.57 -5.61 9.77
C GLN A 108 -6.23 -4.26 9.60
N PHE A 109 -5.67 -3.46 8.70
CA PHE A 109 -6.24 -2.19 8.28
C PHE A 109 -6.18 -2.12 6.76
N SER A 110 -7.35 -1.97 6.12
CA SER A 110 -7.44 -1.89 4.66
C SER A 110 -7.60 -0.43 4.23
N ILE A 111 -6.69 0.05 3.40
CA ILE A 111 -6.82 1.29 2.65
C ILE A 111 -7.52 0.94 1.34
N ILE A 112 -8.66 1.58 1.08
CA ILE A 112 -9.49 1.26 -0.09
C ILE A 112 -9.07 2.11 -1.29
N GLU A 113 -8.98 1.50 -2.46
CA GLU A 113 -8.76 2.21 -3.72
C GLU A 113 -9.82 3.30 -3.91
N GLY A 114 -9.40 4.46 -4.40
CA GLY A 114 -10.27 5.60 -4.62
C GLY A 114 -10.65 6.41 -3.38
N TRP A 115 -10.20 6.03 -2.17
CA TRP A 115 -10.32 6.91 -1.00
C TRP A 115 -9.49 8.18 -1.18
N THR A 116 -9.94 9.27 -0.56
CA THR A 116 -9.09 10.45 -0.34
C THR A 116 -8.20 10.23 0.89
N PHE A 117 -7.15 11.02 1.01
CA PHE A 117 -6.31 11.04 2.22
C PHE A 117 -7.13 11.34 3.49
N ASN A 118 -8.12 12.23 3.40
CA ASN A 118 -9.00 12.53 4.52
C ASN A 118 -9.84 11.32 4.95
N GLN A 119 -10.38 10.55 3.99
CA GLN A 119 -11.11 9.31 4.29
C GLN A 119 -10.20 8.25 4.92
N PHE A 120 -9.00 8.08 4.37
CA PHE A 120 -7.99 7.19 4.93
C PHE A 120 -7.65 7.60 6.38
N ARG A 121 -7.36 8.87 6.61
CA ARG A 121 -7.03 9.41 7.94
C ARG A 121 -8.18 9.23 8.93
N ALA A 122 -9.41 9.49 8.52
CA ALA A 122 -10.60 9.29 9.36
C ALA A 122 -10.75 7.81 9.78
N ALA A 123 -10.61 6.88 8.83
CA ALA A 123 -10.66 5.45 9.11
C ALA A 123 -9.51 5.00 10.03
N LEU A 124 -8.31 5.54 9.84
CA LEU A 124 -7.14 5.26 10.67
C LEU A 124 -7.38 5.72 12.11
N ASN A 125 -7.92 6.93 12.31
CA ASN A 125 -8.18 7.52 13.61
C ASN A 125 -9.30 6.81 14.40
N THR A 126 -10.15 6.05 13.74
CA THR A 126 -11.24 5.29 14.41
C THR A 126 -10.87 3.85 14.75
N ASN A 127 -9.69 3.36 14.33
CA ASN A 127 -9.29 1.98 14.55
C ASN A 127 -8.74 1.76 15.99
N PRO A 128 -9.42 0.99 16.85
CA PRO A 128 -9.03 0.84 18.26
C PRO A 128 -7.76 -0.02 18.48
N ALA A 129 -7.29 -0.70 17.44
CA ALA A 129 -6.07 -1.49 17.52
C ALA A 129 -4.80 -0.68 17.22
N ILE A 130 -4.94 0.56 16.75
CA ILE A 130 -3.86 1.47 16.33
C ILE A 130 -3.60 2.51 17.43
N ARG A 131 -2.34 2.85 17.66
CA ARG A 131 -1.96 4.00 18.49
C ARG A 131 -1.94 5.26 17.63
N HIS A 132 -2.75 6.25 17.98
CA HIS A 132 -3.01 7.46 17.19
C HIS A 132 -2.01 8.58 17.45
N ASP A 133 -0.74 8.38 17.10
CA ASP A 133 0.34 9.37 17.29
C ASP A 133 0.23 10.56 16.30
N SER A 134 -0.51 10.40 15.20
CA SER A 134 -0.71 11.43 14.19
C SER A 134 -2.03 12.22 14.31
N ALA A 135 -2.93 11.87 15.24
CA ALA A 135 -4.29 12.41 15.29
C ALA A 135 -4.34 13.94 15.35
N SER A 136 -3.43 14.58 16.11
CA SER A 136 -3.34 16.03 16.26
C SER A 136 -2.39 16.70 15.27
N LEU A 137 -1.71 15.94 14.40
CA LEU A 137 -0.70 16.48 13.48
C LEU A 137 -1.36 17.07 12.23
N SER A 138 -0.77 18.14 11.71
CA SER A 138 -1.08 18.63 10.37
C SER A 138 -0.59 17.64 9.29
N GLU A 139 -1.17 17.74 8.09
CA GLU A 139 -0.72 16.96 6.92
C GLU A 139 0.79 17.11 6.67
N ALA A 140 1.28 18.34 6.67
CA ALA A 140 2.71 18.63 6.47
C ALA A 140 3.60 17.99 7.56
N GLU A 141 3.14 17.97 8.81
CA GLU A 141 3.87 17.35 9.91
C GLU A 141 3.88 15.81 9.77
N ILE A 142 2.77 15.20 9.34
CA ILE A 142 2.69 13.77 9.04
C ILE A 142 3.72 13.41 7.96
N LEU A 143 3.68 14.11 6.82
CA LEU A 143 4.60 13.91 5.71
C LEU A 143 6.07 14.01 6.16
N ARG A 144 6.39 15.05 6.93
CA ARG A 144 7.74 15.23 7.48
C ARG A 144 8.17 14.06 8.37
N ARG A 145 7.28 13.58 9.27
CA ARG A 145 7.60 12.48 10.21
C ARG A 145 7.79 11.13 9.52
N ILE A 146 7.04 10.86 8.45
CA ILE A 146 7.22 9.63 7.68
C ILE A 146 8.40 9.70 6.69
N GLY A 147 9.01 10.89 6.52
CA GLY A 147 10.13 11.12 5.62
C GLY A 147 9.71 11.31 4.17
N ALA A 148 8.46 11.77 3.92
CA ALA A 148 7.98 12.14 2.61
C ALA A 148 8.53 13.53 2.19
N THR A 149 8.75 13.71 0.90
CA THR A 149 9.28 14.95 0.30
C THR A 149 8.21 15.76 -0.41
N GLU A 150 7.04 15.18 -0.61
CA GLU A 150 5.91 15.79 -1.30
C GLU A 150 5.23 16.84 -0.41
N ALA A 151 4.67 17.88 -1.06
CA ALA A 151 3.97 18.95 -0.37
C ALA A 151 2.55 18.55 0.08
N HIS A 152 1.95 17.55 -0.57
CA HIS A 152 0.58 17.09 -0.35
C HIS A 152 0.52 15.59 -0.14
N ALA A 153 -0.32 15.15 0.79
CA ALA A 153 -0.49 13.74 1.16
C ALA A 153 -1.44 12.98 0.20
N GLU A 154 -2.30 13.72 -0.53
CA GLU A 154 -3.26 13.09 -1.42
C GLU A 154 -2.57 12.25 -2.50
N GLY A 155 -3.03 11.01 -2.68
CA GLY A 155 -2.49 10.04 -3.64
C GLY A 155 -1.21 9.33 -3.20
N GLN A 156 -0.56 9.74 -2.09
CA GLN A 156 0.79 9.29 -1.72
C GLN A 156 0.82 7.94 -0.97
N PHE A 157 -0.33 7.36 -0.64
CA PHE A 157 -0.42 6.14 0.15
C PHE A 157 -1.04 5.02 -0.67
N PHE A 158 -0.36 3.88 -0.75
CA PHE A 158 -0.82 2.76 -1.57
C PHE A 158 -2.01 2.06 -0.91
N PRO A 159 -3.14 1.90 -1.63
CA PRO A 159 -4.28 1.15 -1.13
C PRO A 159 -3.96 -0.35 -1.12
N ASP A 160 -4.01 -0.94 0.08
CA ASP A 160 -3.76 -2.37 0.33
C ASP A 160 -4.25 -2.74 1.73
N THR A 161 -4.18 -4.01 2.09
CA THR A 161 -4.44 -4.48 3.45
C THR A 161 -3.11 -4.61 4.21
N TYR A 162 -2.98 -3.80 5.26
CA TYR A 162 -1.79 -3.74 6.11
C TYR A 162 -2.03 -4.52 7.40
N TYR A 163 -1.23 -5.55 7.62
CA TYR A 163 -1.22 -6.30 8.87
C TYR A 163 -0.27 -5.66 9.86
N PHE A 164 -0.67 -5.59 11.13
CA PHE A 164 0.10 -4.94 12.19
C PHE A 164 -0.22 -5.54 13.57
N VAL A 165 0.67 -5.35 14.53
CA VAL A 165 0.45 -5.73 15.94
C VAL A 165 -0.38 -4.65 16.63
N LYS A 166 -1.34 -5.05 17.49
CA LYS A 166 -2.15 -4.11 18.27
C LYS A 166 -1.25 -3.13 19.05
N GLY A 167 -1.55 -1.83 18.94
CA GLY A 167 -0.76 -0.76 19.54
C GLY A 167 0.34 -0.20 18.61
N THR A 168 0.47 -0.72 17.37
CA THR A 168 1.33 -0.11 16.35
C THR A 168 0.93 1.34 16.11
N SER A 169 1.92 2.21 15.94
CA SER A 169 1.73 3.62 15.61
C SER A 169 1.12 3.78 14.21
N ASP A 170 0.13 4.67 14.08
CA ASP A 170 -0.41 5.09 12.78
C ASP A 170 0.65 5.67 11.85
N LEU A 171 1.66 6.37 12.40
CA LEU A 171 2.80 6.87 11.62
C LEU A 171 3.61 5.74 10.97
N ALA A 172 3.72 4.57 11.60
CA ALA A 172 4.38 3.41 11.02
C ALA A 172 3.58 2.86 9.82
N LEU A 173 2.24 2.76 9.95
CA LEU A 173 1.36 2.34 8.86
C LEU A 173 1.37 3.34 7.70
N LEU A 174 1.27 4.63 8.00
CA LEU A 174 1.40 5.71 7.02
C LEU A 174 2.73 5.62 6.26
N LYS A 175 3.84 5.43 6.99
CA LYS A 175 5.17 5.28 6.37
C LYS A 175 5.27 4.07 5.45
N ARG A 176 4.68 2.92 5.84
CA ARG A 176 4.64 1.71 4.99
C ARG A 176 3.83 1.96 3.73
N ALA A 177 2.61 2.48 3.86
CA ALA A 177 1.74 2.78 2.73
C ALA A 177 2.37 3.79 1.75
N TYR A 178 3.05 4.82 2.27
CA TYR A 178 3.83 5.76 1.48
C TYR A 178 4.97 5.09 0.72
N LYS A 179 5.83 4.33 1.41
CA LYS A 179 6.94 3.61 0.77
C LYS A 179 6.46 2.64 -0.33
N THR A 180 5.36 1.93 -0.08
CA THR A 180 4.75 1.02 -1.06
C THR A 180 4.28 1.79 -2.29
N MET A 181 3.64 2.95 -2.11
CA MET A 181 3.25 3.81 -3.25
C MET A 181 4.47 4.26 -4.05
N GLN A 182 5.50 4.77 -3.38
CA GLN A 182 6.73 5.22 -4.05
C GLN A 182 7.39 4.09 -4.85
N MET A 183 7.45 2.89 -4.28
CA MET A 183 8.01 1.71 -4.96
C MET A 183 7.22 1.36 -6.23
N HIS A 184 5.89 1.25 -6.13
CA HIS A 184 5.04 0.92 -7.28
C HIS A 184 5.08 2.01 -8.34
N LEU A 185 4.97 3.27 -7.93
CA LEU A 185 4.98 4.42 -8.84
C LEU A 185 6.31 4.52 -9.58
N GLN A 186 7.43 4.43 -8.87
CA GLN A 186 8.76 4.52 -9.48
C GLN A 186 9.03 3.37 -10.46
N LYS A 187 8.67 2.14 -10.07
CA LYS A 187 8.78 0.97 -10.96
C LYS A 187 7.95 1.16 -12.22
N SER A 188 6.67 1.47 -12.08
CA SER A 188 5.77 1.66 -13.22
C SER A 188 6.20 2.83 -14.11
N TRP A 189 6.73 3.92 -13.52
CA TRP A 189 7.28 5.04 -14.27
C TRP A 189 8.49 4.66 -15.12
N GLN A 190 9.38 3.80 -14.62
CA GLN A 190 10.54 3.29 -15.37
C GLN A 190 10.11 2.41 -16.56
N GLU A 191 9.05 1.65 -16.39
CA GLU A 191 8.51 0.71 -17.39
C GLU A 191 7.50 1.36 -18.35
N ARG A 192 7.22 2.67 -18.23
CA ARG A 192 6.16 3.37 -18.98
C ARG A 192 6.32 3.31 -20.48
N THR A 193 5.21 3.37 -21.19
CA THR A 193 5.19 3.59 -22.65
C THR A 193 5.92 4.91 -23.01
N SER A 194 6.69 4.92 -24.08
CA SER A 194 7.30 6.13 -24.62
C SER A 194 6.24 7.16 -25.06
N ASP A 195 6.63 8.42 -25.15
CA ASP A 195 5.83 9.54 -25.69
C ASP A 195 4.53 9.85 -24.93
N LEU A 196 4.47 9.57 -23.63
CA LEU A 196 3.37 10.05 -22.79
C LEU A 196 3.49 11.58 -22.59
N PRO A 197 2.37 12.33 -22.60
CA PRO A 197 2.37 13.77 -22.32
C PRO A 197 2.44 14.05 -20.81
N LEU A 198 3.20 13.25 -20.08
CA LEU A 198 3.41 13.33 -18.64
C LEU A 198 4.87 13.62 -18.35
N LYS A 199 5.14 14.65 -17.54
CA LYS A 199 6.51 15.16 -17.30
C LYS A 199 7.21 14.46 -16.14
N SER A 200 6.45 13.80 -15.24
CA SER A 200 6.98 13.17 -14.03
C SER A 200 6.12 12.00 -13.57
N ALA A 201 6.68 11.17 -12.69
CA ALA A 201 5.94 10.13 -12.01
C ALA A 201 4.76 10.70 -11.19
N TYR A 202 4.92 11.91 -10.65
CA TYR A 202 3.85 12.58 -9.92
C TYR A 202 2.66 12.93 -10.83
N GLU A 203 2.89 13.44 -12.05
CA GLU A 203 1.81 13.67 -13.03
C GLU A 203 1.11 12.34 -13.42
N ALA A 204 1.85 11.23 -13.49
CA ALA A 204 1.25 9.92 -13.70
C ALA A 204 0.36 9.50 -12.53
N LEU A 205 0.76 9.80 -11.29
CA LEU A 205 -0.05 9.56 -10.09
C LEU A 205 -1.33 10.41 -10.10
N VAL A 206 -1.23 11.67 -10.52
CA VAL A 206 -2.40 12.56 -10.68
C VAL A 206 -3.37 11.96 -11.68
N LEU A 207 -2.90 11.57 -12.87
CA LEU A 207 -3.74 10.95 -13.90
C LEU A 207 -4.35 9.62 -13.40
N ALA A 208 -3.54 8.78 -12.74
CA ALA A 208 -4.02 7.52 -12.17
C ALA A 208 -5.16 7.72 -11.16
N SER A 209 -5.08 8.77 -10.34
CA SER A 209 -6.14 9.10 -9.38
C SER A 209 -7.45 9.51 -10.05
N ILE A 210 -7.39 10.15 -11.20
CA ILE A 210 -8.56 10.49 -12.01
C ILE A 210 -9.16 9.22 -12.61
N VAL A 211 -8.33 8.38 -13.23
CA VAL A 211 -8.75 7.08 -13.80
C VAL A 211 -9.39 6.19 -12.72
N GLU A 212 -8.83 6.17 -11.51
CA GLU A 212 -9.38 5.43 -10.37
C GLU A 212 -10.82 5.88 -10.02
N LYS A 213 -11.08 7.16 -10.09
CA LYS A 213 -12.40 7.74 -9.78
C LYS A 213 -13.41 7.63 -10.91
N GLU A 214 -12.96 7.42 -12.16
CA GLU A 214 -13.84 7.35 -13.34
C GLU A 214 -14.44 5.97 -13.54
N THR A 215 -13.75 4.90 -13.17
CA THR A 215 -14.28 3.56 -13.44
C THR A 215 -13.86 2.53 -12.41
N GLY A 216 -14.86 1.76 -11.96
CA GLY A 216 -14.64 0.47 -11.28
C GLY A 216 -14.52 -0.71 -12.25
N GLN A 217 -14.76 -0.51 -13.56
CA GLN A 217 -14.68 -1.55 -14.57
C GLN A 217 -13.25 -1.74 -15.07
N ALA A 218 -12.66 -2.87 -14.77
CA ALA A 218 -11.25 -3.14 -15.14
C ALA A 218 -11.01 -3.06 -16.66
N SER A 219 -11.96 -3.52 -17.49
CA SER A 219 -11.86 -3.49 -18.96
C SER A 219 -11.81 -2.08 -19.56
N ASP A 220 -12.42 -1.10 -18.92
CA ASP A 220 -12.53 0.26 -19.45
C ASP A 220 -11.36 1.15 -19.02
N ARG A 221 -10.64 0.78 -17.96
CA ARG A 221 -9.60 1.59 -17.31
C ARG A 221 -8.51 2.06 -18.31
N GLY A 222 -8.01 1.14 -19.14
CA GLY A 222 -6.99 1.46 -20.14
C GLY A 222 -7.50 2.41 -21.25
N MET A 223 -8.76 2.25 -21.66
CA MET A 223 -9.40 3.13 -22.66
C MET A 223 -9.69 4.53 -22.10
N ILE A 224 -10.17 4.62 -20.86
CA ILE A 224 -10.41 5.90 -20.17
C ILE A 224 -9.09 6.66 -20.02
N SER A 225 -8.03 5.99 -19.59
CA SER A 225 -6.70 6.58 -19.54
C SER A 225 -6.25 7.10 -20.91
N ALA A 226 -6.46 6.32 -21.96
CA ALA A 226 -6.10 6.71 -23.32
C ALA A 226 -6.86 7.97 -23.79
N VAL A 227 -8.14 8.12 -23.45
CA VAL A 227 -8.90 9.34 -23.73
C VAL A 227 -8.26 10.55 -23.07
N PHE A 228 -7.90 10.47 -21.78
CA PHE A 228 -7.25 11.58 -21.07
C PHE A 228 -5.87 11.91 -21.65
N ILE A 229 -5.07 10.90 -21.97
CA ILE A 229 -3.76 11.06 -22.63
C ILE A 229 -3.92 11.77 -23.99
N ASN A 230 -4.92 11.36 -24.79
CA ASN A 230 -5.18 11.98 -26.10
C ASN A 230 -5.64 13.43 -25.95
N ARG A 231 -6.50 13.73 -24.95
CA ARG A 231 -6.90 15.11 -24.63
C ARG A 231 -5.71 15.96 -24.18
N LEU A 232 -4.85 15.45 -23.31
CA LEU A 232 -3.63 16.17 -22.89
C LEU A 232 -2.71 16.48 -24.08
N ARG A 233 -2.49 15.53 -25.00
CA ARG A 233 -1.69 15.73 -26.22
C ARG A 233 -2.26 16.83 -27.11
N LYS A 234 -3.59 16.95 -27.18
CA LYS A 234 -4.30 17.96 -28.01
C LYS A 234 -4.54 19.28 -27.27
N GLY A 235 -4.12 19.42 -26.00
CA GLY A 235 -4.41 20.61 -25.19
C GLY A 235 -5.91 20.77 -24.88
N MET A 236 -6.68 19.71 -24.98
CA MET A 236 -8.12 19.72 -24.64
C MET A 236 -8.32 19.71 -23.11
N LEU A 237 -9.40 20.31 -22.66
CA LEU A 237 -9.86 20.21 -21.28
C LEU A 237 -10.18 18.75 -20.95
N LEU A 238 -9.83 18.26 -19.72
CA LEU A 238 -10.12 16.87 -19.32
C LEU A 238 -11.61 16.66 -19.06
N GLN A 239 -12.31 17.66 -18.52
CA GLN A 239 -13.77 17.67 -18.29
C GLN A 239 -14.25 16.42 -17.58
N THR A 240 -13.73 16.19 -16.39
CA THR A 240 -14.02 15.00 -15.56
C THR A 240 -14.61 15.43 -14.22
N ASP A 241 -15.82 14.96 -13.92
CA ASP A 241 -16.59 15.32 -12.74
C ASP A 241 -15.86 15.05 -11.41
N PRO A 242 -15.14 13.92 -11.24
CA PRO A 242 -14.41 13.64 -10.02
C PRO A 242 -13.44 14.72 -9.57
N THR A 243 -12.82 15.45 -10.51
CA THR A 243 -11.91 16.55 -10.16
C THR A 243 -12.66 17.73 -9.58
N VAL A 244 -13.85 18.06 -10.12
CA VAL A 244 -14.70 19.13 -9.59
C VAL A 244 -15.23 18.75 -8.22
N ILE A 245 -15.72 17.51 -8.05
CA ILE A 245 -16.19 16.96 -6.79
C ILE A 245 -15.11 17.05 -5.71
N TYR A 246 -13.87 16.64 -6.05
CA TYR A 246 -12.74 16.75 -5.13
C TYR A 246 -12.47 18.21 -4.74
N GLY A 247 -12.49 19.12 -5.72
CA GLY A 247 -12.30 20.54 -5.49
C GLY A 247 -13.37 21.20 -4.62
N LEU A 248 -14.61 20.70 -4.62
CA LEU A 248 -15.69 21.12 -3.75
C LEU A 248 -15.48 20.63 -2.30
N GLY A 249 -14.78 19.52 -2.09
CA GLY A 249 -14.54 18.96 -0.76
C GLY A 249 -15.83 18.76 0.04
N ASP A 250 -15.84 19.23 1.28
CA ASP A 250 -16.99 19.09 2.20
C ASP A 250 -18.24 19.87 1.74
N SER A 251 -18.13 20.76 0.74
CA SER A 251 -19.26 21.49 0.16
C SER A 251 -20.06 20.65 -0.83
N PHE A 252 -19.55 19.49 -1.24
CA PHE A 252 -20.26 18.58 -2.14
C PHE A 252 -21.36 17.82 -1.41
N ASP A 253 -22.61 18.07 -1.79
CA ASP A 253 -23.82 17.51 -1.18
C ASP A 253 -24.35 16.24 -1.89
N GLY A 254 -23.55 15.63 -2.79
CA GLY A 254 -23.92 14.47 -3.57
C GLY A 254 -24.54 14.79 -4.94
N ASN A 255 -24.74 16.07 -5.28
CA ASN A 255 -25.31 16.50 -6.55
C ASN A 255 -24.45 17.58 -7.23
N LEU A 256 -23.81 17.23 -8.33
CA LEU A 256 -22.98 18.14 -9.12
C LEU A 256 -23.87 19.03 -10.02
N ARG A 257 -23.83 20.33 -9.80
CA ARG A 257 -24.67 21.29 -10.49
C ARG A 257 -23.90 22.03 -11.57
N LYS A 258 -24.63 22.58 -12.55
CA LYS A 258 -24.04 23.40 -13.63
C LYS A 258 -23.17 24.54 -13.09
N ARG A 259 -23.57 25.19 -11.98
CA ARG A 259 -22.76 26.24 -11.34
C ARG A 259 -21.41 25.74 -10.88
N ASP A 260 -21.33 24.48 -10.42
CA ASP A 260 -20.10 23.87 -9.91
C ASP A 260 -19.12 23.57 -11.06
N LEU A 261 -19.64 23.16 -12.20
CA LEU A 261 -18.86 22.98 -13.44
C LEU A 261 -18.33 24.28 -14.04
N LEU A 262 -18.98 25.42 -13.73
CA LEU A 262 -18.59 26.75 -14.22
C LEU A 262 -17.68 27.52 -13.22
N ALA A 263 -17.61 27.07 -11.97
CA ALA A 263 -16.77 27.69 -10.95
C ALA A 263 -15.29 27.43 -11.25
N ASP A 264 -14.50 28.49 -11.38
CA ASP A 264 -13.06 28.34 -11.64
C ASP A 264 -12.30 28.06 -10.34
N THR A 265 -12.00 26.78 -10.14
CA THR A 265 -11.14 26.27 -9.04
C THR A 265 -9.90 25.59 -9.61
N SER A 266 -8.86 25.43 -8.80
CA SER A 266 -7.62 24.75 -9.20
C SER A 266 -7.83 23.30 -9.67
N TYR A 267 -8.93 22.67 -9.25
CA TYR A 267 -9.30 21.30 -9.60
C TYR A 267 -10.34 21.21 -10.72
N ASN A 268 -10.90 22.33 -11.16
CA ASN A 268 -11.96 22.27 -12.18
C ASN A 268 -11.39 22.06 -13.59
N THR A 269 -11.39 20.84 -14.06
CA THR A 269 -10.93 20.46 -15.40
C THR A 269 -11.92 20.80 -16.53
N TYR A 270 -13.06 21.41 -16.23
CA TYR A 270 -13.96 22.02 -17.23
C TYR A 270 -13.55 23.46 -17.57
N THR A 271 -12.81 24.14 -16.68
CA THR A 271 -12.40 25.54 -16.89
C THR A 271 -10.89 25.66 -17.06
N ARG A 272 -10.10 24.70 -16.57
CA ARG A 272 -8.63 24.70 -16.61
C ARG A 272 -8.10 23.53 -17.41
N ALA A 273 -7.14 23.83 -18.31
CA ALA A 273 -6.47 22.80 -19.11
C ALA A 273 -5.38 22.08 -18.32
N GLY A 274 -5.12 20.84 -18.68
CA GLY A 274 -4.10 20.00 -18.07
C GLY A 274 -4.60 19.22 -16.86
N LEU A 275 -3.66 18.67 -16.11
CA LEU A 275 -3.91 17.92 -14.89
C LEU A 275 -4.17 18.86 -13.70
N PRO A 276 -4.99 18.46 -12.70
CA PRO A 276 -5.11 19.21 -11.47
C PRO A 276 -3.78 19.20 -10.69
N PRO A 277 -3.63 20.10 -9.68
CA PRO A 277 -2.35 20.29 -8.98
C PRO A 277 -1.90 19.09 -8.15
N THR A 278 -2.86 18.27 -7.68
CA THR A 278 -2.58 17.06 -6.89
C THR A 278 -3.43 15.89 -7.40
N PRO A 279 -3.10 14.64 -7.01
CA PRO A 279 -4.06 13.55 -7.07
C PRO A 279 -5.37 13.91 -6.38
N ILE A 280 -6.45 13.22 -6.71
CA ILE A 280 -7.78 13.42 -6.13
C ILE A 280 -8.28 12.21 -5.34
N ALA A 281 -7.47 11.17 -5.28
CA ALA A 281 -7.73 9.93 -4.55
C ALA A 281 -6.45 9.10 -4.43
N LEU A 282 -6.49 8.02 -3.64
CA LEU A 282 -5.45 6.98 -3.56
C LEU A 282 -5.68 5.95 -4.68
N PRO A 283 -4.90 5.95 -5.77
CA PRO A 283 -5.09 5.01 -6.87
C PRO A 283 -4.45 3.66 -6.58
N GLY A 284 -5.10 2.58 -7.02
CA GLY A 284 -4.53 1.24 -7.04
C GLY A 284 -3.50 1.05 -8.16
N LEU A 285 -2.76 -0.08 -8.09
CA LEU A 285 -1.73 -0.41 -9.07
C LEU A 285 -2.28 -0.46 -10.50
N ALA A 286 -3.49 -0.97 -10.69
CA ALA A 286 -4.11 -1.08 -12.01
C ALA A 286 -4.38 0.28 -12.66
N SER A 287 -4.74 1.31 -11.88
CA SER A 287 -4.92 2.68 -12.39
C SER A 287 -3.59 3.36 -12.67
N ILE A 288 -2.54 3.11 -11.88
CA ILE A 288 -1.17 3.57 -12.15
C ILE A 288 -0.65 2.95 -13.46
N GLN A 289 -0.85 1.66 -13.64
CA GLN A 289 -0.45 0.97 -14.88
C GLN A 289 -1.24 1.48 -16.09
N ALA A 290 -2.56 1.70 -15.95
CA ALA A 290 -3.37 2.24 -17.03
C ALA A 290 -2.93 3.66 -17.45
N ALA A 291 -2.55 4.51 -16.49
CA ALA A 291 -2.01 5.85 -16.77
C ALA A 291 -0.68 5.81 -17.55
N LEU A 292 0.13 4.78 -17.33
CA LEU A 292 1.46 4.63 -17.91
C LEU A 292 1.53 3.70 -19.13
N HIS A 293 0.50 2.88 -19.34
CA HIS A 293 0.34 1.96 -20.48
C HIS A 293 -1.06 2.08 -21.07
N PRO A 294 -1.45 3.28 -21.59
CA PRO A 294 -2.77 3.48 -22.18
C PRO A 294 -2.94 2.59 -23.41
N VAL A 295 -4.18 2.20 -23.69
CA VAL A 295 -4.52 1.48 -24.91
C VAL A 295 -4.30 2.40 -26.11
N SER A 296 -3.77 1.87 -27.22
CA SER A 296 -3.63 2.64 -28.46
C SER A 296 -5.00 2.87 -29.10
N THR A 297 -5.45 4.12 -29.14
CA THR A 297 -6.74 4.53 -29.71
C THR A 297 -6.75 6.01 -30.03
N ASP A 298 -7.63 6.44 -30.95
CA ASP A 298 -7.89 7.85 -31.24
C ASP A 298 -9.07 8.42 -30.46
N ALA A 299 -9.66 7.67 -29.53
CA ALA A 299 -10.82 8.09 -28.74
C ALA A 299 -10.53 9.35 -27.93
N LEU A 300 -11.46 10.29 -27.98
CA LEU A 300 -11.42 11.58 -27.26
C LEU A 300 -12.57 11.74 -26.26
N TYR A 301 -13.59 10.88 -26.35
CA TYR A 301 -14.80 10.96 -25.55
C TYR A 301 -15.21 9.56 -25.06
N PHE A 302 -15.86 9.53 -23.94
CA PHE A 302 -16.57 8.34 -23.47
C PHE A 302 -17.87 8.73 -22.75
N VAL A 303 -18.83 7.80 -22.71
CA VAL A 303 -20.09 7.93 -21.99
C VAL A 303 -20.51 6.59 -21.42
N ALA A 304 -21.06 6.56 -20.20
CA ALA A 304 -21.55 5.35 -19.58
C ALA A 304 -22.75 4.77 -20.37
N ARG A 305 -22.73 3.44 -20.57
CA ARG A 305 -23.82 2.70 -21.25
C ARG A 305 -24.95 2.29 -20.29
N GLY A 306 -24.82 2.55 -18.99
CA GLY A 306 -25.81 2.16 -17.98
C GLY A 306 -25.70 0.71 -17.50
N ASN A 307 -24.82 -0.10 -18.07
CA ASN A 307 -24.53 -1.49 -17.69
C ASN A 307 -23.16 -1.69 -17.03
N GLY A 308 -22.55 -0.58 -16.58
CA GLY A 308 -21.21 -0.56 -15.98
C GLY A 308 -20.08 -0.38 -16.98
N SER A 309 -20.31 -0.51 -18.31
CA SER A 309 -19.31 -0.25 -19.35
C SER A 309 -19.47 1.12 -19.99
N SER A 310 -18.44 1.58 -20.72
CA SER A 310 -18.43 2.84 -21.42
C SER A 310 -18.48 2.67 -22.95
N GLN A 311 -19.06 3.66 -23.63
CA GLN A 311 -18.96 3.85 -25.09
C GLN A 311 -17.89 4.88 -25.36
N PHE A 312 -16.91 4.54 -26.17
CA PHE A 312 -15.83 5.43 -26.59
C PHE A 312 -16.10 5.98 -27.99
N SER A 313 -15.68 7.22 -28.24
CA SER A 313 -15.91 7.93 -29.50
C SER A 313 -14.71 8.80 -29.87
N ASN A 314 -14.42 8.93 -31.18
CA ASN A 314 -13.30 9.70 -31.70
C ASN A 314 -13.69 11.15 -32.02
N SER A 315 -14.98 11.42 -32.20
CA SER A 315 -15.51 12.74 -32.51
C SER A 315 -16.65 13.16 -31.60
N LEU A 316 -16.89 14.47 -31.49
CA LEU A 316 -17.99 15.04 -30.73
C LEU A 316 -19.37 14.58 -31.26
N ASN A 317 -19.50 14.44 -32.59
CA ASN A 317 -20.73 13.98 -33.20
C ASN A 317 -21.07 12.53 -32.79
N GLU A 318 -20.08 11.62 -32.84
CA GLU A 318 -20.25 10.25 -32.34
C GLU A 318 -20.59 10.21 -30.84
N HIS A 319 -19.93 11.06 -30.05
CA HIS A 319 -20.19 11.16 -28.61
C HIS A 319 -21.63 11.63 -28.35
N ASN A 320 -22.11 12.68 -29.03
CA ASN A 320 -23.47 13.18 -28.87
C ASN A 320 -24.51 12.11 -29.27
N ASN A 321 -24.25 11.33 -30.31
CA ASN A 321 -25.10 10.19 -30.70
C ASN A 321 -25.10 9.10 -29.60
N ALA A 322 -23.96 8.83 -28.99
CA ALA A 322 -23.87 7.86 -27.88
C ALA A 322 -24.60 8.38 -26.63
N VAL A 323 -24.43 9.65 -26.24
CA VAL A 323 -25.19 10.29 -25.14
C VAL A 323 -26.69 10.17 -25.38
N ASN A 324 -27.18 10.51 -26.60
CA ASN A 324 -28.58 10.39 -26.96
C ASN A 324 -29.12 8.94 -26.88
N ARG A 325 -28.23 7.95 -27.06
CA ARG A 325 -28.61 6.53 -27.01
C ARG A 325 -28.63 5.98 -25.57
N TYR A 326 -27.73 6.39 -24.72
CA TYR A 326 -27.47 5.74 -23.43
C TYR A 326 -27.89 6.54 -22.20
N GLN A 327 -28.06 7.89 -22.33
CA GLN A 327 -28.39 8.80 -21.21
C GLN A 327 -29.77 9.47 -21.35
N LYS A 328 -30.69 8.89 -22.13
CA LYS A 328 -32.10 9.34 -22.23
C LYS A 328 -32.97 8.72 -21.17
#